data_7eb1f4ff56bc805ef69bffff86c1b991
#
_entry.id   7eb1f4ff56bc805ef69bffff86c1b991
#
_cell.length_a   1.000
_cell.length_b   1.000
_cell.length_c   1.000
_cell.angle_alpha   90.00
_cell.angle_beta   90.00
_cell.angle_gamma   90.00
#
_symmetry.space_group_name_H-M   'P 1'
#
loop_
_entity.id
_entity.type
_entity.pdbx_description
1 polymer ?
#
loop_
_entity_poly.entity_id
_entity_poly.type
_entity_poly.pdbx_seq_one_letter_code
_entity_poly.pdbx_strand_id
1 'polypeptide(L)'
;MEYVLEANGLCKRYHNFAALNGLDMHIPKGAIYGFVGRNGAGKTTLIRLVCGLQEATGGSFTLYGVRNTDERIGRCRRRMGAVVETPSIYLDMTAEENIRQQYLVLGMPAADGIPELLRLVGLDDAGRKKAKNFSLGMRQRLGIAVALAGNPDFLVLDEPVNGLDPQGIVEMRELILKLNREHGITVLISSHILDELSRPATHYGFIDGGRMVKEMSAAELESHCRKCIRVEASSSRILARVLDGFGAEYRVVDDAQVDIFADVPVSELAAAAQREGCVIRSMKERDESLESFYMNLVGGGCHA
;
A
#
# COMPACT_ATOMS: atom_id res chain seq x y z
N MET A 1 0.36 16.69 -11.47
CA MET A 1 0.27 16.13 -10.10
C MET A 1 1.55 16.48 -9.37
N GLU A 2 1.49 16.87 -8.09
CA GLU A 2 2.68 17.12 -7.28
C GLU A 2 3.04 15.82 -6.55
N TYR A 3 4.29 15.35 -6.68
CA TYR A 3 4.78 14.16 -6.01
C TYR A 3 5.59 14.53 -4.77
N VAL A 4 5.42 13.78 -3.69
CA VAL A 4 6.25 13.91 -2.49
C VAL A 4 7.54 13.11 -2.64
N LEU A 5 7.46 11.96 -3.31
CA LEU A 5 8.60 11.09 -3.63
C LEU A 5 8.51 10.65 -5.09
N GLU A 6 9.62 10.76 -5.81
CA GLU A 6 9.79 10.19 -7.14
C GLU A 6 11.13 9.45 -7.19
N ALA A 7 11.14 8.21 -7.65
CA ALA A 7 12.35 7.42 -7.87
C ALA A 7 12.51 7.14 -9.36
N ASN A 8 13.75 7.27 -9.86
CA ASN A 8 14.08 7.11 -11.27
C ASN A 8 15.28 6.17 -11.42
N GLY A 9 15.02 4.97 -11.93
CA GLY A 9 16.03 3.94 -12.14
C GLY A 9 16.80 3.59 -10.86
N LEU A 10 16.15 3.66 -9.68
CA LEU A 10 16.81 3.56 -8.39
C LEU A 10 17.36 2.15 -8.18
N CYS A 11 18.65 2.08 -7.84
CA CYS A 11 19.38 0.82 -7.64
C CYS A 11 20.01 0.76 -6.26
N LYS A 12 19.97 -0.45 -5.66
CA LYS A 12 20.74 -0.79 -4.47
C LYS A 12 21.30 -2.19 -4.59
N ARG A 13 22.63 -2.29 -4.53
CA ARG A 13 23.35 -3.57 -4.55
C ARG A 13 24.06 -3.80 -3.23
N TYR A 14 24.00 -5.04 -2.75
CA TYR A 14 24.76 -5.56 -1.63
C TYR A 14 25.64 -6.68 -2.17
N HIS A 15 26.93 -6.43 -2.36
CA HIS A 15 27.86 -7.36 -2.99
C HIS A 15 27.29 -7.88 -4.34
N ASN A 16 26.90 -9.14 -4.39
CA ASN A 16 26.38 -9.79 -5.60
C ASN A 16 24.84 -9.77 -5.71
N PHE A 17 24.15 -9.24 -4.70
CA PHE A 17 22.69 -9.19 -4.66
C PHE A 17 22.17 -7.79 -4.98
N ALA A 18 21.31 -7.68 -5.98
CA ALA A 18 20.61 -6.44 -6.33
C ALA A 18 19.25 -6.40 -5.61
N ALA A 19 19.18 -5.65 -4.51
CA ALA A 19 17.94 -5.48 -3.75
C ALA A 19 16.96 -4.51 -4.43
N LEU A 20 17.48 -3.50 -5.14
CA LEU A 20 16.72 -2.66 -6.08
C LEU A 20 17.45 -2.65 -7.41
N ASN A 21 16.70 -2.76 -8.51
CA ASN A 21 17.25 -2.96 -9.84
C ASN A 21 16.51 -2.10 -10.88
N GLY A 22 16.77 -0.80 -10.85
CA GLY A 22 16.13 0.17 -11.75
C GLY A 22 14.66 0.41 -11.38
N LEU A 23 14.40 0.70 -10.09
CA LEU A 23 13.05 0.96 -9.61
C LEU A 23 12.62 2.38 -9.92
N ASP A 24 11.46 2.52 -10.59
CA ASP A 24 10.75 3.78 -10.79
C ASP A 24 9.53 3.81 -9.86
N MET A 25 9.22 4.96 -9.24
CA MET A 25 8.13 5.09 -8.28
C MET A 25 7.66 6.53 -8.16
N HIS A 26 6.35 6.75 -8.01
CA HIS A 26 5.74 8.07 -7.93
C HIS A 26 4.68 8.12 -6.83
N ILE A 27 4.98 8.81 -5.72
CA ILE A 27 4.02 8.99 -4.63
C ILE A 27 3.37 10.37 -4.72
N PRO A 28 2.07 10.44 -5.07
CA PRO A 28 1.35 11.71 -5.10
C PRO A 28 1.21 12.30 -3.69
N LYS A 29 1.32 13.63 -3.59
CA LYS A 29 1.05 14.33 -2.34
C LYS A 29 -0.40 14.13 -1.90
N GLY A 30 -0.62 13.86 -0.62
CA GLY A 30 -1.94 13.57 -0.05
C GLY A 30 -2.43 12.15 -0.27
N ALA A 31 -1.67 11.29 -0.96
CA ALA A 31 -2.02 9.89 -1.16
C ALA A 31 -1.74 9.04 0.08
N ILE A 32 -2.52 7.97 0.25
CA ILE A 32 -2.10 6.78 0.99
C ILE A 32 -1.61 5.79 -0.07
N TYR A 33 -0.30 5.58 -0.11
CA TYR A 33 0.35 4.74 -1.11
C TYR A 33 0.71 3.38 -0.52
N GLY A 34 0.05 2.32 -1.00
CA GLY A 34 0.34 0.93 -0.65
C GLY A 34 1.49 0.38 -1.49
N PHE A 35 2.62 0.08 -0.86
CA PHE A 35 3.79 -0.51 -1.50
C PHE A 35 3.84 -2.02 -1.24
N VAL A 36 3.40 -2.79 -2.22
CA VAL A 36 3.09 -4.21 -2.08
C VAL A 36 4.13 -5.08 -2.76
N GLY A 37 4.55 -6.13 -2.07
CA GLY A 37 5.49 -7.10 -2.62
C GLY A 37 5.86 -8.20 -1.63
N ARG A 38 6.34 -9.32 -2.15
CA ARG A 38 6.79 -10.46 -1.33
C ARG A 38 7.91 -10.06 -0.37
N ASN A 39 8.15 -10.89 0.64
CA ASN A 39 9.33 -10.75 1.48
C ASN A 39 10.61 -10.84 0.62
N GLY A 40 11.54 -9.90 0.83
CA GLY A 40 12.74 -9.79 0.02
C GLY A 40 12.60 -9.07 -1.33
N ALA A 41 11.41 -8.58 -1.70
CA ALA A 41 11.19 -7.86 -2.96
C ALA A 41 11.91 -6.49 -3.05
N GLY A 42 12.40 -5.94 -1.92
CA GLY A 42 13.12 -4.67 -1.88
C GLY A 42 12.41 -3.54 -1.14
N LYS A 43 11.21 -3.77 -0.55
CA LYS A 43 10.40 -2.76 0.13
C LYS A 43 11.18 -1.99 1.21
N THR A 44 11.66 -2.70 2.22
CA THR A 44 12.46 -2.10 3.31
C THR A 44 13.74 -1.43 2.80
N THR A 45 14.34 -1.97 1.73
CA THR A 45 15.52 -1.34 1.11
C THR A 45 15.19 0.04 0.55
N LEU A 46 14.09 0.18 -0.20
CA LEU A 46 13.64 1.49 -0.68
C LEU A 46 13.39 2.44 0.49
N ILE A 47 12.65 2.00 1.50
CA ILE A 47 12.34 2.79 2.69
C ILE A 47 13.62 3.28 3.37
N ARG A 48 14.61 2.41 3.56
CA ARG A 48 15.90 2.78 4.17
C ARG A 48 16.67 3.83 3.36
N LEU A 49 16.61 3.77 2.01
CA LEU A 49 17.22 4.79 1.14
C LEU A 49 16.52 6.14 1.29
N VAL A 50 15.20 6.16 1.26
CA VAL A 50 14.39 7.39 1.40
C VAL A 50 14.63 8.03 2.77
N CYS A 51 14.63 7.24 3.84
CA CYS A 51 14.90 7.68 5.21
C CYS A 51 16.37 8.13 5.42
N GLY A 52 17.27 7.84 4.48
CA GLY A 52 18.69 8.18 4.60
C GLY A 52 19.49 7.26 5.51
N LEU A 53 18.96 6.08 5.81
CA LEU A 53 19.65 5.03 6.58
C LEU A 53 20.68 4.29 5.71
N GLN A 54 20.58 4.44 4.39
CA GLN A 54 21.49 3.86 3.41
C GLN A 54 21.61 4.77 2.20
N GLU A 55 22.64 4.55 1.37
CA GLU A 55 22.86 5.26 0.11
C GLU A 55 22.51 4.36 -1.09
N ALA A 56 21.98 4.96 -2.15
CA ALA A 56 21.74 4.27 -3.42
C ALA A 56 23.07 3.94 -4.10
N THR A 57 23.11 2.82 -4.84
CA THR A 57 24.29 2.45 -5.66
C THR A 57 24.16 2.90 -7.11
N GLY A 58 22.97 3.35 -7.53
CA GLY A 58 22.69 3.88 -8.85
C GLY A 58 21.29 4.47 -8.93
N GLY A 59 20.99 5.19 -10.00
CA GLY A 59 19.76 5.92 -10.13
C GLY A 59 19.63 7.09 -9.15
N SER A 60 18.43 7.58 -8.96
CA SER A 60 18.17 8.68 -8.02
C SER A 60 16.73 8.71 -7.57
N PHE A 61 16.45 9.42 -6.47
CA PHE A 61 15.10 9.82 -6.11
C PHE A 61 15.06 11.31 -5.75
N THR A 62 13.89 11.89 -5.81
CA THR A 62 13.60 13.22 -5.26
C THR A 62 12.64 13.11 -4.12
N LEU A 63 12.83 13.92 -3.09
CA LEU A 63 11.92 14.10 -1.97
C LEU A 63 11.50 15.57 -1.95
N TYR A 64 10.20 15.85 -2.16
CA TYR A 64 9.69 17.21 -2.38
C TYR A 64 10.43 17.96 -3.50
N GLY A 65 10.76 17.26 -4.60
CA GLY A 65 11.51 17.80 -5.73
C GLY A 65 13.02 17.99 -5.49
N VAL A 66 13.52 17.70 -4.29
CA VAL A 66 14.95 17.78 -3.95
C VAL A 66 15.61 16.42 -4.16
N ARG A 67 16.66 16.36 -4.98
CA ARG A 67 17.35 15.12 -5.31
C ARG A 67 18.10 14.56 -4.11
N ASN A 68 18.16 13.23 -4.01
CA ASN A 68 18.83 12.51 -2.91
C ASN A 68 20.33 12.82 -2.74
N THR A 69 20.98 13.36 -3.76
CA THR A 69 22.39 13.79 -3.72
C THR A 69 22.57 15.28 -3.39
N ASP A 70 21.48 16.03 -3.24
CA ASP A 70 21.50 17.45 -2.90
C ASP A 70 21.70 17.61 -1.38
N GLU A 71 22.51 18.58 -0.97
CA GLU A 71 22.77 18.88 0.46
C GLU A 71 21.48 19.24 1.23
N ARG A 72 20.48 19.77 0.52
CA ARG A 72 19.17 20.14 1.10
C ARG A 72 18.29 18.93 1.45
N ILE A 73 18.64 17.72 1.02
CA ILE A 73 17.84 16.51 1.27
C ILE A 73 17.57 16.26 2.76
N GLY A 74 18.52 16.62 3.61
CA GLY A 74 18.36 16.53 5.06
C GLY A 74 17.22 17.40 5.62
N ARG A 75 16.95 18.57 4.99
CA ARG A 75 15.81 19.43 5.36
C ARG A 75 14.49 18.79 4.94
N CYS A 76 14.45 18.14 3.78
CA CYS A 76 13.29 17.40 3.31
C CYS A 76 12.96 16.23 4.25
N ARG A 77 13.97 15.48 4.69
CA ARG A 77 13.79 14.36 5.63
C ARG A 77 13.27 14.79 7.00
N ARG A 78 13.50 16.04 7.43
CA ARG A 78 12.90 16.57 8.68
C ARG A 78 11.38 16.75 8.60
N ARG A 79 10.82 16.79 7.37
CA ARG A 79 9.39 16.88 7.13
C ARG A 79 8.73 15.50 7.04
N MET A 80 9.48 14.43 7.20
CA MET A 80 8.94 13.08 7.18
C MET A 80 9.11 12.41 8.54
N GLY A 81 8.11 11.59 8.91
CA GLY A 81 8.19 10.63 9.99
C GLY A 81 8.35 9.23 9.42
N ALA A 82 9.03 8.33 10.13
CA ALA A 82 9.18 6.96 9.66
C ALA A 82 9.16 5.95 10.81
N VAL A 83 8.52 4.81 10.58
CA VAL A 83 8.66 3.60 11.39
C VAL A 83 9.18 2.51 10.46
N VAL A 84 10.43 2.09 10.65
CA VAL A 84 11.11 1.13 9.79
C VAL A 84 11.32 -0.17 10.56
N GLU A 85 10.73 -1.26 10.08
CA GLU A 85 10.73 -2.59 10.72
C GLU A 85 10.06 -2.58 12.11
N THR A 86 10.82 -2.24 13.15
CA THR A 86 10.33 -2.18 14.53
C THR A 86 10.33 -0.76 15.05
N PRO A 87 9.32 -0.37 15.87
CA PRO A 87 9.29 0.95 16.48
C PRO A 87 10.53 1.21 17.34
N SER A 88 11.24 2.29 17.05
CA SER A 88 12.40 2.73 17.84
C SER A 88 11.92 3.46 19.10
N ILE A 89 11.56 2.70 20.13
CA ILE A 89 11.03 3.20 21.40
C ILE A 89 11.87 2.72 22.60
N TYR A 90 11.91 3.52 23.64
CA TYR A 90 12.54 3.17 24.91
C TYR A 90 11.58 2.34 25.75
N LEU A 91 11.86 1.05 25.90
CA LEU A 91 10.97 0.09 26.55
C LEU A 91 10.75 0.36 28.06
N ASP A 92 11.73 0.96 28.73
CA ASP A 92 11.66 1.30 30.14
C ASP A 92 11.04 2.68 30.43
N MET A 93 10.60 3.39 29.40
CA MET A 93 9.89 4.67 29.46
C MET A 93 8.38 4.48 29.23
N THR A 94 7.59 5.43 29.72
CA THR A 94 6.16 5.56 29.39
C THR A 94 5.98 6.08 27.97
N ALA A 95 4.73 6.12 27.47
CA ALA A 95 4.43 6.69 26.17
C ALA A 95 4.78 8.19 26.13
N GLU A 96 4.40 8.94 27.14
CA GLU A 96 4.72 10.37 27.27
C GLU A 96 6.23 10.62 27.27
N GLU A 97 7.00 9.85 28.07
CA GLU A 97 8.46 9.99 28.15
C GLU A 97 9.14 9.69 26.79
N ASN A 98 8.66 8.71 26.05
CA ASN A 98 9.16 8.40 24.70
C ASN A 98 8.97 9.59 23.74
N ILE A 99 7.76 10.19 23.70
CA ILE A 99 7.49 11.34 22.84
C ILE A 99 8.29 12.56 23.31
N ARG A 100 8.39 12.79 24.63
CA ARG A 100 9.20 13.87 25.20
C ARG A 100 10.66 13.75 24.82
N GLN A 101 11.21 12.52 24.85
CA GLN A 101 12.57 12.26 24.39
C GLN A 101 12.75 12.61 22.91
N GLN A 102 11.79 12.29 22.06
CA GLN A 102 11.83 12.65 20.65
C GLN A 102 11.78 14.17 20.44
N TYR A 103 10.96 14.90 21.19
CA TYR A 103 10.94 16.36 21.16
C TYR A 103 12.30 16.97 21.50
N LEU A 104 12.98 16.42 22.50
CA LEU A 104 14.35 16.86 22.85
C LEU A 104 15.33 16.62 21.70
N VAL A 105 15.27 15.45 21.05
CA VAL A 105 16.12 15.13 19.89
C VAL A 105 15.85 16.08 18.71
N LEU A 106 14.59 16.47 18.51
CA LEU A 106 14.20 17.43 17.46
C LEU A 106 14.49 18.89 17.81
N GLY A 107 14.94 19.18 19.03
CA GLY A 107 15.16 20.54 19.51
C GLY A 107 13.86 21.32 19.75
N MET A 108 12.75 20.65 20.01
CA MET A 108 11.45 21.24 20.31
C MET A 108 11.31 21.48 21.81
N PRO A 109 11.27 22.74 22.29
CA PRO A 109 11.33 23.02 23.73
C PRO A 109 10.02 22.76 24.48
N ALA A 110 8.87 22.81 23.80
CA ALA A 110 7.57 22.67 24.41
C ALA A 110 7.01 21.25 24.23
N ALA A 111 6.55 20.68 25.35
CA ALA A 111 5.93 19.35 25.38
C ALA A 111 4.38 19.41 25.31
N ASP A 112 3.83 20.56 24.97
CA ASP A 112 2.39 20.86 25.10
C ASP A 112 1.51 20.01 24.18
N GLY A 113 2.05 19.56 23.04
CA GLY A 113 1.37 18.68 22.07
C GLY A 113 1.36 17.18 22.41
N ILE A 114 2.01 16.75 23.50
CA ILE A 114 2.09 15.31 23.84
C ILE A 114 0.70 14.70 24.12
N PRO A 115 -0.18 15.34 24.92
CA PRO A 115 -1.50 14.79 25.21
C PRO A 115 -2.36 14.61 23.93
N GLU A 116 -2.31 15.58 23.01
CA GLU A 116 -3.00 15.51 21.71
C GLU A 116 -2.47 14.37 20.87
N LEU A 117 -1.15 14.21 20.84
CA LEU A 117 -0.50 13.16 20.06
C LEU A 117 -0.81 11.76 20.64
N LEU A 118 -0.82 11.61 21.97
CA LEU A 118 -1.25 10.37 22.62
C LEU A 118 -2.72 10.04 22.32
N ARG A 119 -3.60 11.04 22.36
CA ARG A 119 -5.01 10.87 22.03
C ARG A 119 -5.19 10.52 20.55
N LEU A 120 -4.40 11.12 19.66
CA LEU A 120 -4.44 10.84 18.22
C LEU A 120 -4.15 9.38 17.92
N VAL A 121 -3.17 8.79 18.62
CA VAL A 121 -2.80 7.37 18.42
C VAL A 121 -3.52 6.40 19.37
N GLY A 122 -4.48 6.88 20.19
CA GLY A 122 -5.25 6.06 21.13
C GLY A 122 -4.41 5.45 22.25
N LEU A 123 -3.51 6.25 22.83
CA LEU A 123 -2.66 5.89 23.95
C LEU A 123 -2.79 6.84 25.17
N ASP A 124 -3.82 7.67 25.18
CA ASP A 124 -4.12 8.61 26.26
C ASP A 124 -4.42 7.90 27.60
N ASP A 125 -5.03 6.72 27.55
CA ASP A 125 -5.31 5.89 28.74
C ASP A 125 -4.10 5.05 29.20
N ALA A 126 -2.96 5.09 28.48
CA ALA A 126 -1.78 4.28 28.84
C ALA A 126 -1.14 4.70 30.17
N GLY A 127 -1.32 5.96 30.59
CA GLY A 127 -0.89 6.52 31.86
C GLY A 127 0.61 6.28 32.13
N ARG A 128 0.92 5.77 33.33
CA ARG A 128 2.30 5.48 33.76
C ARG A 128 2.82 4.11 33.34
N LYS A 129 2.08 3.36 32.51
CA LYS A 129 2.50 2.04 32.03
C LYS A 129 3.74 2.19 31.13
N LYS A 130 4.78 1.40 31.41
CA LYS A 130 6.01 1.41 30.60
C LYS A 130 5.80 0.66 29.28
N ALA A 131 6.47 1.10 28.21
CA ALA A 131 6.34 0.56 26.88
C ALA A 131 6.68 -0.95 26.78
N LYS A 132 7.54 -1.48 27.65
CA LYS A 132 7.81 -2.92 27.73
C LYS A 132 6.56 -3.77 28.05
N ASN A 133 5.58 -3.19 28.73
CA ASN A 133 4.32 -3.84 29.10
C ASN A 133 3.19 -3.57 28.10
N PHE A 134 3.46 -2.89 26.97
CA PHE A 134 2.51 -2.64 25.92
C PHE A 134 2.31 -3.89 25.06
N SER A 135 1.08 -4.05 24.52
CA SER A 135 0.84 -4.99 23.43
C SER A 135 1.63 -4.58 22.19
N LEU A 136 1.76 -5.47 21.21
CA LEU A 136 2.42 -5.14 19.96
C LEU A 136 1.76 -3.93 19.28
N GLY A 137 0.42 -3.90 19.19
CA GLY A 137 -0.33 -2.78 18.62
C GLY A 137 -0.10 -1.46 19.37
N MET A 138 -0.04 -1.47 20.71
CA MET A 138 0.30 -0.29 21.48
C MET A 138 1.73 0.19 21.19
N ARG A 139 2.70 -0.71 21.00
CA ARG A 139 4.08 -0.34 20.63
C ARG A 139 4.14 0.24 19.22
N GLN A 140 3.41 -0.33 18.26
CA GLN A 140 3.32 0.21 16.91
C GLN A 140 2.71 1.62 16.92
N ARG A 141 1.61 1.84 17.63
CA ARG A 141 0.98 3.16 17.76
C ARG A 141 1.88 4.17 18.46
N LEU A 142 2.66 3.74 19.46
CA LEU A 142 3.67 4.60 20.08
C LEU A 142 4.79 4.96 19.11
N GLY A 143 5.26 4.03 18.29
CA GLY A 143 6.24 4.29 17.24
C GLY A 143 5.74 5.33 16.22
N ILE A 144 4.46 5.24 15.85
CA ILE A 144 3.81 6.26 15.00
C ILE A 144 3.74 7.61 15.72
N ALA A 145 3.38 7.65 17.01
CA ALA A 145 3.38 8.89 17.79
C ALA A 145 4.77 9.56 17.82
N VAL A 146 5.81 8.77 18.02
CA VAL A 146 7.21 9.25 17.97
C VAL A 146 7.55 9.78 16.58
N ALA A 147 7.13 9.09 15.50
CA ALA A 147 7.35 9.54 14.14
C ALA A 147 6.59 10.84 13.81
N LEU A 148 5.42 11.06 14.42
CA LEU A 148 4.59 12.26 14.25
C LEU A 148 5.08 13.46 15.08
N ALA A 149 5.99 13.29 16.04
CA ALA A 149 6.44 14.33 16.95
C ALA A 149 7.01 15.58 16.25
N GLY A 150 7.58 15.42 15.04
CA GLY A 150 8.09 16.52 14.22
C GLY A 150 7.04 17.20 13.33
N ASN A 151 5.75 16.88 13.49
CA ASN A 151 4.66 17.35 12.64
C ASN A 151 4.93 17.11 11.13
N PRO A 152 5.20 15.87 10.72
CA PRO A 152 5.53 15.56 9.34
C PRO A 152 4.31 15.68 8.42
N ASP A 153 4.55 16.02 7.15
CA ASP A 153 3.55 15.96 6.08
C ASP A 153 3.68 14.69 5.21
N PHE A 154 4.70 13.86 5.49
CA PHE A 154 4.90 12.55 4.88
C PHE A 154 5.28 11.52 5.95
N LEU A 155 4.53 10.42 6.02
CA LEU A 155 4.74 9.32 6.97
C LEU A 155 5.07 8.03 6.21
N VAL A 156 6.13 7.36 6.62
CA VAL A 156 6.60 6.09 6.03
C VAL A 156 6.47 4.98 7.06
N LEU A 157 5.70 3.95 6.75
CA LEU A 157 5.41 2.82 7.63
C LEU A 157 5.82 1.51 6.96
N ASP A 158 6.81 0.84 7.53
CA ASP A 158 7.29 -0.45 7.03
C ASP A 158 6.60 -1.59 7.79
N GLU A 159 5.70 -2.31 7.10
CA GLU A 159 4.93 -3.44 7.62
C GLU A 159 4.19 -3.13 8.97
N PRO A 160 3.43 -2.01 9.09
CA PRO A 160 2.92 -1.52 10.38
C PRO A 160 1.89 -2.43 11.05
N VAL A 161 1.27 -3.35 10.30
CA VAL A 161 0.24 -4.27 10.79
C VAL A 161 0.76 -5.69 11.01
N ASN A 162 2.02 -5.94 10.68
CA ASN A 162 2.61 -7.28 10.79
C ASN A 162 2.59 -7.79 12.24
N GLY A 163 2.00 -8.97 12.43
CA GLY A 163 1.88 -9.62 13.75
C GLY A 163 0.80 -9.03 14.67
N LEU A 164 -0.01 -8.09 14.20
CA LEU A 164 -1.17 -7.62 14.95
C LEU A 164 -2.31 -8.64 14.89
N ASP A 165 -3.14 -8.62 15.92
CA ASP A 165 -4.43 -9.33 15.90
C ASP A 165 -5.43 -8.59 14.97
N PRO A 166 -6.55 -9.23 14.58
CA PRO A 166 -7.52 -8.62 13.67
C PRO A 166 -8.05 -7.26 14.16
N GLN A 167 -8.22 -7.07 15.47
CA GLN A 167 -8.67 -5.81 16.04
C GLN A 167 -7.59 -4.75 15.91
N GLY A 168 -6.32 -5.07 16.17
CA GLY A 168 -5.18 -4.16 16.01
C GLY A 168 -4.97 -3.73 14.56
N ILE A 169 -5.25 -4.60 13.58
CA ILE A 169 -5.22 -4.25 12.15
C ILE A 169 -6.29 -3.18 11.82
N VAL A 170 -7.51 -3.36 12.35
CA VAL A 170 -8.60 -2.38 12.15
C VAL A 170 -8.22 -1.04 12.77
N GLU A 171 -7.76 -1.03 14.03
CA GLU A 171 -7.34 0.20 14.72
C GLU A 171 -6.18 0.93 14.00
N MET A 172 -5.20 0.19 13.50
CA MET A 172 -4.09 0.76 12.73
C MET A 172 -4.57 1.38 11.42
N ARG A 173 -5.49 0.72 10.72
CA ARG A 173 -6.10 1.21 9.49
C ARG A 173 -6.86 2.52 9.72
N GLU A 174 -7.71 2.56 10.76
CA GLU A 174 -8.45 3.77 11.13
C GLU A 174 -7.51 4.92 11.50
N LEU A 175 -6.43 4.65 12.22
CA LEU A 175 -5.41 5.66 12.52
C LEU A 175 -4.79 6.22 11.22
N ILE A 176 -4.39 5.38 10.29
CA ILE A 176 -3.80 5.81 9.02
C ILE A 176 -4.78 6.65 8.21
N LEU A 177 -6.04 6.24 8.13
CA LEU A 177 -7.09 7.00 7.45
C LEU A 177 -7.30 8.37 8.10
N LYS A 178 -7.32 8.43 9.43
CA LYS A 178 -7.45 9.67 10.21
C LYS A 178 -6.28 10.62 9.94
N LEU A 179 -5.03 10.11 9.99
CA LEU A 179 -3.83 10.90 9.70
C LEU A 179 -3.86 11.52 8.30
N ASN A 180 -4.32 10.76 7.32
CA ASN A 180 -4.42 11.27 5.96
C ASN A 180 -5.57 12.26 5.79
N ARG A 181 -6.80 11.91 6.20
CA ARG A 181 -8.01 12.72 5.94
C ARG A 181 -8.10 13.99 6.78
N GLU A 182 -7.76 13.90 8.07
CA GLU A 182 -7.93 15.01 9.01
C GLU A 182 -6.67 15.87 9.12
N HIS A 183 -5.48 15.26 8.94
CA HIS A 183 -4.19 15.95 9.09
C HIS A 183 -3.46 16.18 7.75
N GLY A 184 -4.00 15.69 6.62
CA GLY A 184 -3.43 15.90 5.30
C GLY A 184 -2.08 15.20 5.06
N ILE A 185 -1.73 14.23 5.90
CA ILE A 185 -0.43 13.53 5.83
C ILE A 185 -0.44 12.57 4.65
N THR A 186 0.56 12.67 3.78
CA THR A 186 0.84 11.65 2.77
C THR A 186 1.41 10.42 3.46
N VAL A 187 0.96 9.21 3.13
CA VAL A 187 1.41 7.99 3.81
C VAL A 187 1.94 6.97 2.80
N LEU A 188 3.15 6.48 3.01
CA LEU A 188 3.69 5.29 2.34
C LEU A 188 3.61 4.12 3.32
N ILE A 189 2.94 3.05 2.91
CA ILE A 189 2.79 1.83 3.71
C ILE A 189 3.33 0.66 2.91
N SER A 190 4.34 -0.04 3.42
CA SER A 190 4.73 -1.33 2.86
C SER A 190 3.89 -2.46 3.45
N SER A 191 3.52 -3.44 2.64
CA SER A 191 2.95 -4.70 3.10
C SER A 191 3.27 -5.84 2.12
N HIS A 192 3.30 -7.05 2.66
CA HIS A 192 3.32 -8.27 1.87
C HIS A 192 1.91 -8.89 1.75
N ILE A 193 0.91 -8.36 2.45
CA ILE A 193 -0.48 -8.78 2.45
C ILE A 193 -1.33 -7.66 1.85
N LEU A 194 -1.92 -7.91 0.69
CA LEU A 194 -2.70 -6.92 -0.05
C LEU A 194 -3.99 -6.51 0.67
N ASP A 195 -4.69 -7.48 1.27
CA ASP A 195 -5.97 -7.24 1.92
C ASP A 195 -5.88 -6.27 3.11
N GLU A 196 -4.71 -6.18 3.74
CA GLU A 196 -4.46 -5.23 4.81
C GLU A 196 -4.51 -3.78 4.34
N LEU A 197 -4.09 -3.54 3.07
CA LEU A 197 -4.02 -2.22 2.44
C LEU A 197 -5.23 -1.90 1.55
N SER A 198 -6.09 -2.89 1.24
CA SER A 198 -7.17 -2.76 0.25
C SER A 198 -8.18 -1.65 0.57
N ARG A 199 -8.35 -1.30 1.84
CA ARG A 199 -9.31 -0.27 2.26
C ARG A 199 -8.72 1.13 2.42
N PRO A 200 -7.51 1.32 3.00
CA PRO A 200 -6.98 2.67 3.21
C PRO A 200 -6.26 3.25 1.99
N ALA A 201 -5.63 2.43 1.15
CA ALA A 201 -4.77 2.94 0.09
C ALA A 201 -5.55 3.58 -1.06
N THR A 202 -5.04 4.72 -1.56
CA THR A 202 -5.55 5.42 -2.74
C THR A 202 -4.75 5.12 -4.00
N HIS A 203 -3.49 4.71 -3.82
CA HIS A 203 -2.56 4.32 -4.89
C HIS A 203 -1.77 3.09 -4.45
N TYR A 204 -1.34 2.31 -5.43
CA TYR A 204 -0.58 1.08 -5.22
C TYR A 204 0.65 1.04 -6.10
N GLY A 205 1.77 0.56 -5.54
CA GLY A 205 2.96 0.16 -6.27
C GLY A 205 3.27 -1.31 -5.98
N PHE A 206 3.35 -2.11 -7.02
CA PHE A 206 3.66 -3.54 -6.92
C PHE A 206 5.12 -3.75 -7.26
N ILE A 207 5.88 -4.30 -6.30
CA ILE A 207 7.31 -4.58 -6.46
C ILE A 207 7.58 -6.08 -6.47
N ASP A 208 8.44 -6.51 -7.40
CA ASP A 208 9.02 -7.85 -7.40
C ASP A 208 10.47 -7.81 -7.90
N GLY A 209 11.36 -8.62 -7.29
CA GLY A 209 12.77 -8.69 -7.69
C GLY A 209 13.50 -7.34 -7.74
N GLY A 210 13.12 -6.39 -6.88
CA GLY A 210 13.70 -5.05 -6.81
C GLY A 210 13.24 -4.09 -7.92
N ARG A 211 12.22 -4.44 -8.69
CA ARG A 211 11.66 -3.62 -9.78
C ARG A 211 10.20 -3.29 -9.51
N MET A 212 9.76 -2.09 -9.89
CA MET A 212 8.36 -1.79 -9.95
C MET A 212 7.73 -2.58 -11.11
N VAL A 213 6.76 -3.44 -10.78
CA VAL A 213 5.99 -4.20 -11.77
C VAL A 213 4.87 -3.36 -12.33
N LYS A 214 4.16 -2.65 -11.44
CA LYS A 214 3.06 -1.76 -11.83
C LYS A 214 2.77 -0.73 -10.74
N GLU A 215 2.38 0.47 -11.17
CA GLU A 215 1.74 1.48 -10.34
C GLU A 215 0.32 1.73 -10.84
N MET A 216 -0.63 1.92 -9.93
CA MET A 216 -2.03 2.20 -10.27
C MET A 216 -2.78 2.88 -9.13
N SER A 217 -3.88 3.54 -9.45
CA SER A 217 -4.84 4.04 -8.45
C SER A 217 -5.70 2.91 -7.87
N ALA A 218 -6.32 3.17 -6.70
CA ALA A 218 -7.29 2.24 -6.12
C ALA A 218 -8.48 1.98 -7.06
N ALA A 219 -8.97 3.01 -7.77
CA ALA A 219 -10.06 2.87 -8.71
C ALA A 219 -9.71 1.94 -9.90
N GLU A 220 -8.47 2.05 -10.43
CA GLU A 220 -7.98 1.14 -11.47
C GLU A 220 -7.88 -0.29 -10.93
N LEU A 221 -7.35 -0.46 -9.71
CA LEU A 221 -7.24 -1.77 -9.09
C LEU A 221 -8.60 -2.41 -8.86
N GLU A 222 -9.57 -1.66 -8.31
CA GLU A 222 -10.96 -2.13 -8.14
C GLU A 222 -11.59 -2.56 -9.45
N SER A 223 -11.33 -1.84 -10.55
CA SER A 223 -11.83 -2.21 -11.87
C SER A 223 -11.29 -3.55 -12.37
N HIS A 224 -10.08 -3.94 -11.92
CA HIS A 224 -9.47 -5.23 -12.24
C HIS A 224 -9.94 -6.36 -11.32
N CYS A 225 -10.28 -6.04 -10.06
CA CYS A 225 -10.68 -7.01 -9.03
C CYS A 225 -12.20 -7.13 -8.86
N ARG A 226 -12.97 -6.55 -9.80
CA ARG A 226 -14.43 -6.60 -9.75
C ARG A 226 -14.92 -8.03 -9.93
N LYS A 227 -15.80 -8.47 -9.01
CA LYS A 227 -16.47 -9.77 -9.14
C LYS A 227 -17.15 -9.89 -10.48
N CYS A 228 -16.91 -10.97 -11.17
CA CYS A 228 -17.54 -11.25 -12.44
C CYS A 228 -17.82 -12.76 -12.60
N ILE A 229 -18.75 -13.08 -13.49
CA ILE A 229 -18.92 -14.45 -13.98
C ILE A 229 -18.15 -14.56 -15.28
N ARG A 230 -17.06 -15.31 -15.29
CA ARG A 230 -16.36 -15.62 -16.54
C ARG A 230 -17.09 -16.72 -17.29
N VAL A 231 -17.53 -16.41 -18.48
CA VAL A 231 -18.21 -17.34 -19.39
C VAL A 231 -17.29 -17.67 -20.55
N GLU A 232 -17.02 -18.94 -20.75
CA GLU A 232 -16.38 -19.47 -21.94
C GLU A 232 -17.45 -19.98 -22.90
N ALA A 233 -17.44 -19.44 -24.12
CA ALA A 233 -18.45 -19.73 -25.13
C ALA A 233 -17.81 -20.06 -26.50
N SER A 234 -18.59 -20.60 -27.42
CA SER A 234 -18.15 -20.88 -28.80
C SER A 234 -17.80 -19.59 -29.57
N SER A 235 -18.36 -18.44 -29.19
CA SER A 235 -18.07 -17.13 -29.78
C SER A 235 -18.43 -16.01 -28.78
N SER A 236 -17.43 -15.23 -28.39
CA SER A 236 -17.63 -14.05 -27.53
C SER A 236 -18.50 -12.99 -28.22
N ARG A 237 -18.40 -12.84 -29.53
CA ARG A 237 -19.22 -11.88 -30.33
C ARG A 237 -20.71 -12.18 -30.26
N ILE A 238 -21.11 -13.47 -30.35
CA ILE A 238 -22.51 -13.86 -30.24
C ILE A 238 -22.99 -13.68 -28.80
N LEU A 239 -22.20 -14.11 -27.85
CA LEU A 239 -22.51 -13.95 -26.41
C LEU A 239 -22.67 -12.47 -26.03
N ALA A 240 -21.84 -11.57 -26.54
CA ALA A 240 -21.94 -10.13 -26.33
C ALA A 240 -23.30 -9.58 -26.79
N ARG A 241 -23.78 -9.96 -27.99
CA ARG A 241 -25.12 -9.56 -28.47
C ARG A 241 -26.25 -10.06 -27.57
N VAL A 242 -26.12 -11.27 -27.06
CA VAL A 242 -27.09 -11.81 -26.09
C VAL A 242 -27.10 -10.98 -24.83
N LEU A 243 -25.91 -10.62 -24.30
CA LEU A 243 -25.76 -9.81 -23.08
C LEU A 243 -26.29 -8.38 -23.29
N ASP A 244 -26.13 -7.80 -24.49
CA ASP A 244 -26.74 -6.50 -24.83
C ASP A 244 -28.26 -6.56 -24.68
N GLY A 245 -28.88 -7.69 -25.06
CA GLY A 245 -30.34 -7.93 -24.92
C GLY A 245 -30.78 -8.01 -23.44
N PHE A 246 -29.92 -8.38 -22.54
CA PHE A 246 -30.15 -8.36 -21.06
C PHE A 246 -29.84 -7.00 -20.43
N GLY A 247 -29.21 -6.06 -21.15
CA GLY A 247 -28.68 -4.83 -20.59
C GLY A 247 -27.56 -5.09 -19.58
N ALA A 248 -26.91 -6.23 -19.69
CA ALA A 248 -25.86 -6.65 -18.74
C ALA A 248 -24.54 -5.92 -19.03
N GLU A 249 -23.86 -5.49 -17.96
CA GLU A 249 -22.50 -4.98 -18.09
C GLU A 249 -21.52 -6.14 -18.26
N TYR A 250 -20.69 -6.09 -19.31
CA TYR A 250 -19.72 -7.14 -19.60
C TYR A 250 -18.44 -6.59 -20.25
N ARG A 251 -17.39 -7.42 -20.25
CA ARG A 251 -16.12 -7.16 -20.95
C ARG A 251 -15.71 -8.39 -21.75
N VAL A 252 -15.48 -8.22 -23.03
CA VAL A 252 -14.90 -9.26 -23.89
C VAL A 252 -13.41 -9.39 -23.54
N VAL A 253 -12.99 -10.61 -23.18
CA VAL A 253 -11.60 -10.92 -22.81
C VAL A 253 -10.82 -11.39 -24.02
N ASP A 254 -11.39 -12.34 -24.77
CA ASP A 254 -10.85 -12.89 -26.02
C ASP A 254 -12.00 -13.40 -26.92
N ASP A 255 -11.66 -14.14 -27.98
CA ASP A 255 -12.64 -14.67 -28.94
C ASP A 255 -13.63 -15.70 -28.36
N ALA A 256 -13.32 -16.27 -27.18
CA ALA A 256 -14.12 -17.30 -26.54
C ALA A 256 -14.58 -16.92 -25.10
N GLN A 257 -14.00 -15.89 -24.49
CA GLN A 257 -14.23 -15.55 -23.09
C GLN A 257 -14.84 -14.16 -22.91
N VAL A 258 -15.84 -14.08 -22.02
CA VAL A 258 -16.50 -12.83 -21.63
C VAL A 258 -16.65 -12.81 -20.10
N ASP A 259 -16.27 -11.69 -19.48
CA ASP A 259 -16.51 -11.39 -18.07
C ASP A 259 -17.84 -10.62 -17.95
N ILE A 260 -18.77 -11.12 -17.15
CA ILE A 260 -20.08 -10.52 -16.91
C ILE A 260 -20.09 -9.95 -15.50
N PHE A 261 -20.38 -8.64 -15.36
CA PHE A 261 -20.39 -7.91 -14.10
C PHE A 261 -21.81 -7.69 -13.53
N ALA A 262 -22.82 -8.20 -14.22
CA ALA A 262 -24.21 -8.13 -13.81
C ALA A 262 -24.67 -9.48 -13.25
N ASP A 263 -25.65 -9.44 -12.37
CA ASP A 263 -26.34 -10.65 -11.90
C ASP A 263 -27.34 -11.08 -12.96
N VAL A 264 -26.93 -12.01 -13.83
CA VAL A 264 -27.76 -12.56 -14.90
C VAL A 264 -28.10 -14.01 -14.54
N PRO A 265 -29.41 -14.41 -14.55
CA PRO A 265 -29.79 -15.78 -14.28
C PRO A 265 -29.14 -16.74 -15.28
N VAL A 266 -28.34 -17.68 -14.77
CA VAL A 266 -27.55 -18.62 -15.57
C VAL A 266 -28.42 -19.39 -16.56
N SER A 267 -29.60 -19.82 -16.14
CA SER A 267 -30.57 -20.57 -17.00
C SER A 267 -31.09 -19.73 -18.17
N GLU A 268 -31.39 -18.47 -17.93
CA GLU A 268 -31.89 -17.56 -18.98
C GLU A 268 -30.81 -17.20 -19.98
N LEU A 269 -29.57 -16.91 -19.47
CA LEU A 269 -28.41 -16.66 -20.31
C LEU A 269 -28.09 -17.87 -21.19
N ALA A 270 -28.07 -19.07 -20.63
CA ALA A 270 -27.81 -20.29 -21.40
C ALA A 270 -28.84 -20.54 -22.48
N ALA A 271 -30.14 -20.36 -22.15
CA ALA A 271 -31.23 -20.53 -23.10
C ALA A 271 -31.19 -19.47 -24.23
N ALA A 272 -30.84 -18.23 -23.92
CA ALA A 272 -30.71 -17.16 -24.88
C ALA A 272 -29.52 -17.39 -25.83
N ALA A 273 -28.36 -17.75 -25.25
CA ALA A 273 -27.15 -18.07 -26.00
C ALA A 273 -27.37 -19.22 -26.97
N GLN A 274 -28.06 -20.29 -26.53
CA GLN A 274 -28.38 -21.44 -27.37
C GLN A 274 -29.32 -21.08 -28.56
N ARG A 275 -30.29 -20.19 -28.36
CA ARG A 275 -31.16 -19.68 -29.41
C ARG A 275 -30.40 -18.94 -30.50
N GLU A 276 -29.34 -18.23 -30.14
CA GLU A 276 -28.46 -17.51 -31.07
C GLU A 276 -27.33 -18.40 -31.63
N GLY A 277 -27.35 -19.71 -31.35
CA GLY A 277 -26.31 -20.65 -31.81
C GLY A 277 -24.99 -20.57 -31.09
N CYS A 278 -24.98 -19.96 -29.91
CA CYS A 278 -23.79 -19.87 -29.05
C CYS A 278 -23.84 -20.94 -27.99
N VAL A 279 -22.80 -21.78 -27.92
CA VAL A 279 -22.67 -22.83 -26.89
C VAL A 279 -21.81 -22.30 -25.76
N ILE A 280 -22.37 -22.26 -24.57
CA ILE A 280 -21.62 -21.97 -23.33
C ILE A 280 -20.92 -23.27 -22.89
N ARG A 281 -19.59 -23.22 -22.76
CA ARG A 281 -18.74 -24.34 -22.35
C ARG A 281 -18.48 -24.38 -20.85
N SER A 282 -18.27 -23.21 -20.26
CA SER A 282 -18.09 -23.09 -18.82
C SER A 282 -18.59 -21.74 -18.32
N MET A 283 -19.03 -21.71 -17.06
CA MET A 283 -19.35 -20.51 -16.29
C MET A 283 -18.70 -20.65 -14.93
N LYS A 284 -17.86 -19.68 -14.56
CA LYS A 284 -17.16 -19.68 -13.28
C LYS A 284 -17.27 -18.30 -12.64
N GLU A 285 -17.71 -18.25 -11.41
CA GLU A 285 -17.53 -17.03 -10.62
C GLU A 285 -16.02 -16.75 -10.50
N ARG A 286 -15.65 -15.55 -10.82
CA ARG A 286 -14.30 -15.04 -10.67
C ARG A 286 -14.36 -13.89 -9.70
N ASP A 287 -13.95 -14.18 -8.49
CA ASP A 287 -13.59 -13.20 -7.48
C ASP A 287 -12.08 -13.04 -7.61
N GLU A 288 -11.62 -12.11 -8.45
CA GLU A 288 -10.21 -11.85 -8.54
C GLU A 288 -9.83 -11.08 -7.28
N SER A 289 -9.47 -11.84 -6.23
CA SER A 289 -8.91 -11.24 -5.04
C SER A 289 -7.68 -10.41 -5.41
N LEU A 290 -7.40 -9.38 -4.64
CA LEU A 290 -6.20 -8.58 -4.78
C LEU A 290 -4.94 -9.44 -4.81
N GLU A 291 -4.93 -10.54 -4.05
CA GLU A 291 -3.84 -11.52 -4.05
C GLU A 291 -3.70 -12.23 -5.40
N SER A 292 -4.82 -12.67 -5.99
CA SER A 292 -4.82 -13.30 -7.31
C SER A 292 -4.34 -12.35 -8.39
N PHE A 293 -4.76 -11.08 -8.33
CA PHE A 293 -4.28 -10.03 -9.22
C PHE A 293 -2.75 -9.85 -9.11
N TYR A 294 -2.23 -9.74 -7.89
CA TYR A 294 -0.79 -9.63 -7.65
C TYR A 294 -0.03 -10.87 -8.15
N MET A 295 -0.53 -12.08 -7.87
CA MET A 295 0.10 -13.33 -8.34
C MET A 295 0.13 -13.40 -9.86
N ASN A 296 -0.91 -12.94 -10.55
CA ASN A 296 -0.95 -12.86 -12.00
C ASN A 296 0.06 -11.84 -12.55
N LEU A 297 0.21 -10.67 -11.89
CA LEU A 297 1.19 -9.66 -12.26
C LEU A 297 2.63 -10.17 -12.16
N VAL A 298 2.93 -10.93 -11.09
CA VAL A 298 4.29 -11.43 -10.80
C VAL A 298 4.56 -12.77 -11.51
N GLY A 299 3.52 -13.63 -11.66
CA GLY A 299 3.64 -14.95 -12.30
C GLY A 299 3.61 -14.90 -13.83
N GLY A 300 3.02 -13.89 -14.44
CA GLY A 300 2.96 -13.73 -15.91
C GLY A 300 4.29 -13.35 -16.58
N GLY A 301 5.32 -13.03 -15.80
CA GLY A 301 6.67 -12.69 -16.31
C GLY A 301 7.59 -13.87 -16.61
N CYS A 302 7.15 -15.12 -16.42
CA CYS A 302 8.00 -16.31 -16.62
C CYS A 302 7.78 -17.07 -17.95
N HIS A 303 7.00 -16.53 -18.89
CA HIS A 303 6.84 -17.11 -20.22
C HIS A 303 6.97 -16.04 -21.31
N ALA A 304 8.20 -15.63 -21.61
CA ALA A 304 8.63 -15.07 -22.89
C ALA A 304 10.14 -15.35 -23.06
#